data_93c74936fa6b0478395d8333e44eedd6
#
_entry.id   93c74936fa6b0478395d8333e44eedd6
#
_cell.length_a   1.000
_cell.length_b   1.000
_cell.length_c   1.000
_cell.angle_alpha   90.00
_cell.angle_beta   90.00
_cell.angle_gamma   90.00
#
_symmetry.space_group_name_H-M   'P 1'
#
loop_
_entity.id
_entity.type
_entity.pdbx_description
1 polymer ?
#
loop_
_entity_poly.entity_id
_entity_poly.type
_entity_poly.pdbx_seq_one_letter_code
_entity_poly.pdbx_strand_id
1 'polypeptide(L)'
;KTIVGEFLYTKHQSGAFHYFATPAIDHSFTGADNYYNNSQYAGWEHWGQGIGNPLVTSPIYNKDGNLAFESNRVKGFHIGLNGSPTSEIDYRILVSVAKHWGTYGSPYRNIRRNQNGLLEVTYKPEQIRGWSFTLAGAVDGGNMLGESWGGMLTIRKTGLIGKKK
;
A
#
# COMPACT_ATOMS: atom_id res chain seq x y z
N LYS A 1 4.16 20.88 -10.49
CA LYS A 1 4.03 19.47 -10.89
C LYS A 1 5.07 18.65 -10.15
N THR A 2 4.71 17.53 -9.57
CA THR A 2 5.61 16.61 -8.87
C THR A 2 5.40 15.20 -9.40
N ILE A 3 6.50 14.48 -9.60
CA ILE A 3 6.49 13.06 -9.95
C ILE A 3 7.23 12.33 -8.85
N VAL A 4 6.66 11.23 -8.37
CA VAL A 4 7.28 10.32 -7.39
C VAL A 4 7.32 8.93 -8.01
N GLY A 5 8.45 8.27 -7.89
CA GLY A 5 8.62 6.86 -8.27
C GLY A 5 9.18 6.07 -7.09
N GLU A 6 8.64 4.90 -6.84
CA GLU A 6 9.12 3.99 -5.81
C GLU A 6 9.27 2.58 -6.38
N PHE A 7 10.33 1.91 -6.00
CA PHE A 7 10.56 0.51 -6.25
C PHE A 7 10.77 -0.23 -4.93
N LEU A 8 9.94 -1.24 -4.67
CA LEU A 8 10.04 -2.10 -3.51
C LEU A 8 10.47 -3.51 -3.93
N TYR A 9 11.44 -4.05 -3.22
CA TYR A 9 11.86 -5.44 -3.39
C TYR A 9 12.18 -6.10 -2.05
N THR A 10 11.26 -6.93 -1.56
CA THR A 10 11.40 -7.64 -0.29
C THR A 10 11.42 -9.16 -0.44
N LYS A 11 11.56 -9.67 -1.66
CA LYS A 11 11.55 -11.12 -1.93
C LYS A 11 12.68 -11.85 -1.17
N HIS A 12 13.80 -11.18 -0.97
CA HIS A 12 14.94 -11.65 -0.18
C HIS A 12 15.27 -10.59 0.89
N GLN A 13 14.48 -10.55 1.96
CA GLN A 13 14.47 -9.46 2.95
C GLN A 13 15.78 -9.30 3.71
N SER A 14 16.44 -10.39 4.03
CA SER A 14 17.69 -10.43 4.81
C SER A 14 18.89 -10.91 4.00
N GLY A 15 18.85 -10.74 2.68
CA GLY A 15 19.92 -11.13 1.78
C GLY A 15 19.65 -12.45 1.03
N ALA A 16 20.69 -13.02 0.47
CA ALA A 16 20.59 -14.27 -0.26
C ALA A 16 20.24 -15.45 0.68
N PHE A 17 19.44 -16.36 0.19
CA PHE A 17 19.12 -17.58 0.90
C PHE A 17 20.34 -18.53 0.85
N HIS A 18 20.87 -18.86 2.02
CA HIS A 18 21.95 -19.82 2.18
C HIS A 18 21.53 -20.93 3.11
N TYR A 19 21.74 -22.16 2.69
CA TYR A 19 21.62 -23.35 3.54
C TYR A 19 22.99 -23.76 4.05
N PHE A 20 23.08 -24.06 5.35
CA PHE A 20 24.27 -24.62 5.94
C PHE A 20 23.89 -25.56 7.10
N ALA A 21 24.71 -26.58 7.30
CA ALA A 21 24.64 -27.48 8.45
C ALA A 21 25.87 -27.29 9.32
N THR A 22 25.71 -27.37 10.63
CA THR A 22 26.80 -27.41 11.60
C THR A 22 26.67 -28.65 12.48
N PRO A 23 27.73 -29.10 13.16
CA PRO A 23 27.63 -30.25 14.09
C PRO A 23 26.62 -30.08 15.22
N ALA A 24 26.28 -28.84 15.56
CA ALA A 24 25.31 -28.50 16.62
C ALA A 24 23.90 -28.25 16.08
N ILE A 25 23.77 -27.93 14.80
CA ILE A 25 22.50 -27.57 14.16
C ILE A 25 22.42 -28.30 12.82
N ASP A 26 21.57 -29.31 12.76
CA ASP A 26 21.43 -30.18 11.59
C ASP A 26 20.96 -29.41 10.35
N HIS A 27 20.06 -28.44 10.52
CA HIS A 27 19.52 -27.61 9.45
C HIS A 27 19.50 -26.14 9.86
N SER A 28 20.32 -25.32 9.22
CA SER A 28 20.31 -23.87 9.39
C SER A 28 20.28 -23.18 8.01
N PHE A 29 19.56 -22.09 7.95
CA PHE A 29 19.53 -21.25 6.76
C PHE A 29 19.37 -19.78 7.11
N THR A 30 19.94 -18.92 6.26
CA THR A 30 19.83 -17.47 6.36
C THR A 30 18.94 -16.93 5.25
N GLY A 31 18.55 -15.70 5.33
CA GLY A 31 17.76 -15.04 4.29
C GLY A 31 16.26 -15.38 4.27
N ALA A 32 15.81 -16.22 5.20
CA ALA A 32 14.42 -16.70 5.28
C ALA A 32 13.58 -15.96 6.34
N ASP A 33 13.91 -14.71 6.63
CA ASP A 33 13.22 -13.95 7.68
C ASP A 33 11.77 -13.66 7.32
N ASN A 34 10.92 -13.71 8.35
CA ASN A 34 9.52 -13.35 8.26
C ASN A 34 9.33 -11.93 8.81
N TYR A 35 9.89 -10.94 8.14
CA TYR A 35 10.16 -9.59 8.63
C TYR A 35 8.94 -8.86 9.21
N TYR A 36 7.78 -8.98 8.60
CA TYR A 36 6.55 -8.32 9.08
C TYR A 36 5.84 -9.10 10.18
N ASN A 37 6.14 -10.38 10.37
CA ASN A 37 5.52 -11.23 11.37
C ASN A 37 6.49 -11.46 12.53
N ASN A 38 5.93 -11.65 13.74
CA ASN A 38 6.67 -12.01 14.92
C ASN A 38 5.97 -13.16 15.64
N SER A 39 6.72 -14.08 16.22
CA SER A 39 6.15 -15.25 16.92
C SER A 39 5.52 -14.92 18.27
N GLN A 40 5.85 -13.76 18.85
CA GLN A 40 5.42 -13.37 20.20
C GLN A 40 4.35 -12.28 20.20
N TYR A 41 4.18 -11.54 19.11
CA TYR A 41 3.17 -10.50 18.96
C TYR A 41 2.78 -10.36 17.48
N ALA A 42 1.69 -9.65 17.20
CA ALA A 42 1.11 -9.56 15.83
C ALA A 42 2.03 -8.94 14.76
N GLY A 43 3.17 -8.36 15.14
CA GLY A 43 4.14 -7.83 14.19
C GLY A 43 3.87 -6.38 13.81
N TRP A 44 4.17 -6.02 12.56
CA TRP A 44 4.05 -4.65 12.03
C TRP A 44 2.62 -4.33 11.59
N GLU A 45 1.67 -4.49 12.50
CA GLU A 45 0.27 -4.16 12.24
C GLU A 45 -0.38 -3.43 13.43
N HIS A 46 -1.48 -2.75 13.18
CA HIS A 46 -2.36 -2.18 14.20
C HIS A 46 -3.81 -2.37 13.76
N TRP A 47 -4.56 -3.14 14.54
CA TRP A 47 -5.94 -3.52 14.21
C TRP A 47 -6.08 -4.16 12.81
N GLY A 48 -5.13 -5.02 12.45
CA GLY A 48 -5.08 -5.68 11.15
C GLY A 48 -4.58 -4.81 10.01
N GLN A 49 -4.28 -3.54 10.26
CA GLN A 49 -3.71 -2.65 9.25
C GLN A 49 -2.19 -2.66 9.33
N GLY A 50 -1.54 -2.96 8.22
CA GLY A 50 -0.09 -2.98 8.12
C GLY A 50 0.55 -1.61 8.33
N ILE A 51 1.57 -1.56 9.18
CA ILE A 51 2.41 -0.39 9.39
C ILE A 51 3.61 -0.50 8.46
N GLY A 52 3.88 0.51 7.66
CA GLY A 52 5.01 0.53 6.74
C GLY A 52 4.60 0.70 5.28
N ASN A 53 5.20 -0.08 4.37
CA ASN A 53 4.96 0.10 2.95
C ASN A 53 3.59 -0.44 2.51
N PRO A 54 2.73 0.40 1.87
CA PRO A 54 1.37 0.02 1.48
C PRO A 54 1.31 -1.06 0.37
N LEU A 55 2.41 -1.36 -0.30
CA LEU A 55 2.50 -2.48 -1.26
C LEU A 55 2.53 -3.86 -0.56
N VAL A 56 2.77 -3.89 0.76
CA VAL A 56 2.62 -5.11 1.58
C VAL A 56 1.18 -5.17 2.06
N THR A 57 0.46 -6.20 1.64
CA THR A 57 -0.97 -6.33 1.92
C THR A 57 -1.23 -6.51 3.41
N SER A 58 -2.09 -5.66 3.96
CA SER A 58 -2.46 -5.67 5.38
C SER A 58 -3.25 -6.91 5.77
N PRO A 59 -3.06 -7.44 6.99
CA PRO A 59 -3.77 -8.62 7.50
C PRO A 59 -5.30 -8.47 7.56
N ILE A 60 -5.84 -7.26 7.65
CA ILE A 60 -7.30 -7.02 7.63
C ILE A 60 -7.99 -7.59 6.37
N TYR A 61 -7.24 -7.83 5.30
CA TYR A 61 -7.75 -8.44 4.06
C TYR A 61 -7.64 -9.96 4.05
N ASN A 62 -7.10 -10.58 5.12
CA ASN A 62 -7.03 -12.03 5.24
C ASN A 62 -8.44 -12.60 5.40
N LYS A 63 -8.75 -13.63 4.62
CA LYS A 63 -10.09 -14.23 4.60
C LYS A 63 -10.41 -15.02 5.87
N ASP A 64 -9.40 -15.50 6.58
CA ASP A 64 -9.50 -16.27 7.81
C ASP A 64 -9.51 -15.40 9.08
N GLY A 65 -9.39 -14.08 8.94
CA GLY A 65 -9.33 -13.13 10.06
C GLY A 65 -8.02 -13.17 10.85
N ASN A 66 -7.01 -13.89 10.39
CA ASN A 66 -5.69 -13.94 11.03
C ASN A 66 -4.97 -12.60 10.88
N LEU A 67 -4.34 -12.10 11.96
CA LEU A 67 -3.60 -10.85 11.95
C LEU A 67 -2.13 -11.00 11.47
N ALA A 68 -1.71 -12.18 11.05
CA ALA A 68 -0.41 -12.37 10.44
C ALA A 68 -0.39 -11.92 8.98
N PHE A 69 0.72 -11.36 8.53
CA PHE A 69 0.92 -11.03 7.11
C PHE A 69 1.07 -12.31 6.29
N GLU A 70 0.16 -12.55 5.36
CA GLU A 70 0.23 -13.69 4.43
C GLU A 70 1.31 -13.52 3.36
N SER A 71 1.72 -12.26 3.08
CA SER A 71 2.75 -11.98 2.10
C SER A 71 3.60 -10.77 2.51
N ASN A 72 4.86 -11.03 2.77
CA ASN A 72 5.89 -10.02 3.02
C ASN A 72 7.03 -10.06 1.99
N ARG A 73 6.96 -11.00 1.04
CA ARG A 73 7.89 -11.13 -0.08
C ARG A 73 7.24 -10.52 -1.32
N VAL A 74 7.59 -9.25 -1.56
CA VAL A 74 6.93 -8.41 -2.56
C VAL A 74 7.97 -7.81 -3.51
N LYS A 75 7.59 -7.66 -4.78
CA LYS A 75 8.25 -6.79 -5.74
C LYS A 75 7.21 -5.87 -6.33
N GLY A 76 7.38 -4.57 -6.15
CA GLY A 76 6.40 -3.59 -6.60
C GLY A 76 7.01 -2.32 -7.15
N PHE A 77 6.19 -1.62 -7.91
CA PHE A 77 6.44 -0.28 -8.41
C PHE A 77 5.26 0.61 -8.07
N HIS A 78 5.55 1.82 -7.66
CA HIS A 78 4.57 2.87 -7.47
C HIS A 78 5.01 4.13 -8.20
N ILE A 79 4.05 4.76 -8.89
CA ILE A 79 4.25 6.05 -9.54
C ILE A 79 3.14 6.98 -9.08
N GLY A 80 3.53 8.16 -8.63
CA GLY A 80 2.64 9.25 -8.27
C GLY A 80 2.91 10.47 -9.13
N LEU A 81 1.85 11.11 -9.59
CA LEU A 81 1.88 12.37 -10.30
C LEU A 81 0.87 13.32 -9.67
N ASN A 82 1.31 14.53 -9.33
CA ASN A 82 0.40 15.58 -8.91
C ASN A 82 0.73 16.92 -9.58
N GLY A 83 -0.24 17.81 -9.62
CA GLY A 83 -0.04 19.14 -10.15
C GLY A 83 -1.26 20.02 -10.06
N SER A 84 -1.05 21.31 -10.33
CA SER A 84 -2.07 22.33 -10.38
C SER A 84 -2.01 22.97 -11.77
N PRO A 85 -2.88 22.57 -12.73
CA PRO A 85 -2.92 23.17 -14.05
C PRO A 85 -3.41 24.63 -13.98
N THR A 86 -4.28 24.96 -13.03
CA THR A 86 -4.76 26.31 -12.75
C THR A 86 -4.70 26.61 -11.24
N SER A 87 -4.99 27.85 -10.82
CA SER A 87 -5.13 28.22 -9.41
C SER A 87 -6.29 27.50 -8.71
N GLU A 88 -7.30 27.09 -9.46
CA GLU A 88 -8.52 26.48 -8.94
C GLU A 88 -8.53 24.95 -9.00
N ILE A 89 -7.65 24.32 -9.80
CA ILE A 89 -7.68 22.87 -10.03
C ILE A 89 -6.37 22.23 -9.64
N ASP A 90 -6.45 21.24 -8.72
CA ASP A 90 -5.38 20.30 -8.43
C ASP A 90 -5.77 18.91 -8.91
N TYR A 91 -4.78 18.10 -9.30
CA TYR A 91 -4.99 16.70 -9.60
C TYR A 91 -3.90 15.82 -8.95
N ARG A 92 -4.27 14.58 -8.68
CA ARG A 92 -3.36 13.52 -8.22
C ARG A 92 -3.70 12.21 -8.94
N ILE A 93 -2.68 11.57 -9.46
CA ILE A 93 -2.75 10.25 -10.09
C ILE A 93 -1.75 9.36 -9.35
N LEU A 94 -2.22 8.19 -8.90
CA LEU A 94 -1.38 7.17 -8.29
C LEU A 94 -1.60 5.86 -9.02
N VAL A 95 -0.51 5.15 -9.34
CA VAL A 95 -0.55 3.82 -9.96
C VAL A 95 0.45 2.93 -9.26
N SER A 96 0.02 1.74 -8.88
CA SER A 96 0.88 0.73 -8.27
C SER A 96 0.70 -0.61 -8.95
N VAL A 97 1.78 -1.37 -9.06
CA VAL A 97 1.77 -2.77 -9.48
C VAL A 97 2.67 -3.58 -8.57
N ALA A 98 2.19 -4.72 -8.08
CA ALA A 98 2.96 -5.57 -7.19
C ALA A 98 2.82 -7.06 -7.54
N LYS A 99 3.88 -7.82 -7.26
CA LYS A 99 3.92 -9.27 -7.27
C LYS A 99 4.22 -9.78 -5.88
N HIS A 100 3.51 -10.81 -5.44
CA HIS A 100 3.54 -11.37 -4.10
C HIS A 100 3.89 -12.85 -4.15
N TRP A 101 4.82 -13.29 -3.29
CA TRP A 101 5.28 -14.68 -3.19
C TRP A 101 4.86 -15.37 -1.90
N GLY A 102 4.06 -14.71 -1.04
CA GLY A 102 3.76 -15.20 0.30
C GLY A 102 4.92 -14.93 1.28
N THR A 103 5.03 -15.75 2.31
CA THR A 103 6.17 -15.77 3.24
C THR A 103 7.13 -16.92 2.88
N TYR A 104 8.26 -17.04 3.56
CA TYR A 104 9.13 -18.23 3.39
C TYR A 104 8.50 -19.49 3.95
N GLY A 105 7.83 -19.39 5.11
CA GLY A 105 7.16 -20.52 5.75
C GLY A 105 5.85 -20.95 5.06
N SER A 106 5.22 -20.00 4.33
CA SER A 106 3.97 -20.24 3.61
C SER A 106 4.00 -19.57 2.24
N PRO A 107 4.80 -20.10 1.29
CA PRO A 107 4.92 -19.53 -0.04
C PRO A 107 3.64 -19.78 -0.85
N TYR A 108 3.22 -18.79 -1.63
CA TYR A 108 2.13 -19.00 -2.56
C TYR A 108 2.50 -20.00 -3.65
N ARG A 109 1.60 -20.92 -3.94
CA ARG A 109 1.78 -21.90 -5.04
C ARG A 109 1.96 -21.20 -6.40
N ASN A 110 1.21 -20.12 -6.61
CA ASN A 110 1.33 -19.26 -7.79
C ASN A 110 1.55 -17.81 -7.35
N ILE A 111 2.37 -17.08 -8.07
CA ILE A 111 2.61 -15.65 -7.82
C ILE A 111 1.29 -14.90 -7.91
N ARG A 112 0.93 -14.19 -6.83
CA ARG A 112 -0.22 -13.30 -6.84
C ARG A 112 0.19 -11.91 -7.31
N ARG A 113 -0.75 -11.19 -7.93
CA ARG A 113 -0.52 -9.86 -8.47
C ARG A 113 -1.57 -8.90 -7.95
N ASN A 114 -1.16 -7.66 -7.75
CA ASN A 114 -2.03 -6.56 -7.41
C ASN A 114 -1.72 -5.36 -8.31
N GLN A 115 -2.75 -4.65 -8.74
CA GLN A 115 -2.68 -3.44 -9.55
C GLN A 115 -3.68 -2.45 -8.99
N ASN A 116 -3.23 -1.23 -8.71
CA ASN A 116 -4.07 -0.21 -8.10
C ASN A 116 -3.93 1.08 -8.88
N GLY A 117 -5.03 1.78 -9.06
CA GLY A 117 -5.08 3.09 -9.68
C GLY A 117 -5.96 4.05 -8.90
N LEU A 118 -5.53 5.29 -8.74
CA LEU A 118 -6.30 6.39 -8.16
C LEU A 118 -6.19 7.61 -9.07
N LEU A 119 -7.33 8.22 -9.34
CA LEU A 119 -7.42 9.58 -9.89
C LEU A 119 -8.20 10.45 -8.91
N GLU A 120 -7.63 11.58 -8.55
CA GLU A 120 -8.27 12.58 -7.70
C GLU A 120 -8.16 13.94 -8.36
N VAL A 121 -9.27 14.70 -8.36
CA VAL A 121 -9.33 16.08 -8.83
C VAL A 121 -9.97 16.94 -7.74
N THR A 122 -9.30 18.01 -7.38
CA THR A 122 -9.79 18.99 -6.40
C THR A 122 -10.05 20.32 -7.09
N TYR A 123 -11.27 20.82 -6.96
CA TYR A 123 -11.70 22.15 -7.41
C TYR A 123 -11.81 23.11 -6.23
N LYS A 124 -11.17 24.28 -6.36
CA LYS A 124 -11.08 25.35 -5.36
C LYS A 124 -11.59 26.65 -5.98
N PRO A 125 -12.92 26.89 -6.02
CA PRO A 125 -13.48 28.06 -6.67
C PRO A 125 -13.07 29.37 -5.99
N GLU A 126 -12.56 30.32 -6.75
CA GLU A 126 -12.17 31.64 -6.22
C GLU A 126 -13.36 32.44 -5.69
N GLN A 127 -14.58 32.20 -6.24
CA GLN A 127 -15.82 32.90 -5.89
C GLN A 127 -16.28 32.58 -4.46
N ILE A 128 -16.02 31.36 -3.98
CA ILE A 128 -16.41 30.92 -2.64
C ILE A 128 -15.16 30.52 -1.81
N ARG A 129 -14.42 31.52 -1.41
CA ARG A 129 -13.14 31.34 -0.73
C ARG A 129 -13.20 30.37 0.44
N GLY A 130 -12.21 29.50 0.49
CA GLY A 130 -12.03 28.50 1.56
C GLY A 130 -12.86 27.23 1.36
N TRP A 131 -13.65 27.11 0.29
CA TRP A 131 -14.26 25.85 -0.11
C TRP A 131 -13.37 25.09 -1.07
N SER A 132 -13.40 23.77 -0.96
CA SER A 132 -12.83 22.86 -1.94
C SER A 132 -13.71 21.62 -2.11
N PHE A 133 -13.78 21.13 -3.33
CA PHE A 133 -14.54 19.96 -3.73
C PHE A 133 -13.58 18.98 -4.37
N THR A 134 -13.48 17.79 -3.81
CA THR A 134 -12.58 16.75 -4.33
C THR A 134 -13.40 15.55 -4.78
N LEU A 135 -13.23 15.15 -6.03
CA LEU A 135 -13.74 13.91 -6.57
C LEU A 135 -12.56 12.95 -6.77
N ALA A 136 -12.69 11.75 -6.22
CA ALA A 136 -11.72 10.68 -6.39
C ALA A 136 -12.38 9.41 -6.91
N GLY A 137 -11.68 8.71 -7.79
CA GLY A 137 -12.02 7.38 -8.25
C GLY A 137 -10.83 6.46 -8.12
N ALA A 138 -11.06 5.23 -7.64
CA ALA A 138 -10.03 4.22 -7.49
C ALA A 138 -10.47 2.89 -8.08
N VAL A 139 -9.49 2.14 -8.58
CA VAL A 139 -9.67 0.79 -9.10
C VAL A 139 -8.57 -0.13 -8.59
N ASP A 140 -8.95 -1.33 -8.24
CA ASP A 140 -8.04 -2.41 -7.88
C ASP A 140 -8.27 -3.60 -8.81
N GLY A 141 -7.20 -4.30 -9.17
CA GLY A 141 -7.25 -5.49 -9.99
C GLY A 141 -6.16 -6.48 -9.64
N GLY A 142 -6.38 -7.72 -10.08
CA GLY A 142 -5.44 -8.81 -9.87
C GLY A 142 -6.00 -9.91 -8.97
N ASN A 143 -5.16 -10.89 -8.67
CA ASN A 143 -5.56 -12.07 -7.91
C ASN A 143 -5.08 -12.09 -6.44
N MET A 144 -4.56 -10.95 -5.94
CA MET A 144 -4.20 -10.79 -4.53
C MET A 144 -5.42 -10.38 -3.71
N LEU A 145 -6.02 -9.24 -4.03
CA LEU A 145 -7.19 -8.68 -3.34
C LEU A 145 -8.49 -8.85 -4.14
N GLY A 146 -8.40 -9.20 -5.42
CA GLY A 146 -9.52 -9.26 -6.33
C GLY A 146 -9.70 -7.97 -7.13
N GLU A 147 -10.87 -7.82 -7.73
CA GLU A 147 -11.23 -6.65 -8.53
C GLU A 147 -12.22 -5.80 -7.73
N SER A 148 -11.95 -4.52 -7.62
CA SER A 148 -12.83 -3.57 -6.96
C SER A 148 -12.71 -2.18 -7.58
N TRP A 149 -13.71 -1.36 -7.37
CA TRP A 149 -13.68 0.05 -7.70
C TRP A 149 -14.43 0.86 -6.65
N GLY A 150 -14.07 2.10 -6.52
CA GLY A 150 -14.71 2.99 -5.56
C GLY A 150 -14.61 4.45 -6.00
N GLY A 151 -15.50 5.27 -5.45
CA GLY A 151 -15.50 6.71 -5.64
C GLY A 151 -15.73 7.44 -4.33
N MET A 152 -15.17 8.64 -4.21
CA MET A 152 -15.32 9.50 -3.04
C MET A 152 -15.55 10.94 -3.47
N LEU A 153 -16.52 11.59 -2.84
CA LEU A 153 -16.70 13.03 -2.91
C LEU A 153 -16.37 13.64 -1.55
N THR A 154 -15.45 14.60 -1.53
CA THR A 154 -15.09 15.34 -0.32
C THR A 154 -15.42 16.81 -0.51
N ILE A 155 -16.16 17.38 0.43
CA ILE A 155 -16.44 18.81 0.52
C ILE A 155 -15.74 19.34 1.77
N ARG A 156 -14.87 20.31 1.60
CA ARG A 156 -14.09 20.89 2.70
C ARG A 156 -14.27 22.41 2.74
N LYS A 157 -14.49 22.93 3.96
CA LYS A 157 -14.47 24.35 4.26
C LYS A 157 -13.30 24.65 5.20
N THR A 158 -12.44 25.58 4.81
CA THR A 158 -11.35 26.12 5.64
C THR A 158 -11.64 27.56 6.02
N GLY A 159 -11.26 27.96 7.24
CA GLY A 159 -11.51 29.28 7.79
C GLY A 159 -12.77 29.31 8.69
N LEU A 160 -13.10 30.50 9.21
CA LEU A 160 -14.22 30.70 10.14
C LEU A 160 -15.56 30.52 9.40
N ILE A 161 -16.47 29.76 10.01
CA ILE A 161 -17.87 29.68 9.62
C ILE A 161 -18.59 30.76 10.44
N GLY A 162 -18.71 31.95 9.89
CA GLY A 162 -19.41 33.07 10.56
C GLY A 162 -19.36 34.34 9.72
N LYS A 163 -20.37 35.19 9.88
CA LYS A 163 -20.36 36.55 9.32
C LYS A 163 -19.23 37.36 9.99
N LYS A 164 -18.32 37.94 9.21
CA LYS A 164 -17.60 39.10 9.66
C LYS A 164 -18.66 40.17 10.02
N LYS A 165 -18.70 40.58 11.31
CA LYS A 165 -19.33 41.84 11.69
C LYS A 165 -18.52 42.99 11.11
#